data_dc846accfa7dfe4ee0c3468e50f5910e
#
_entry.id   dc846accfa7dfe4ee0c3468e50f5910e
#
_cell.length_a   1.000
_cell.length_b   1.000
_cell.length_c   1.000
_cell.angle_alpha   90.00
_cell.angle_beta   90.00
_cell.angle_gamma   90.00
#
_symmetry.space_group_name_H-M   'P 1'
#
loop_
_entity.id
_entity.type
_entity.pdbx_description
1 polymer ?
#
loop_
_entity_poly.entity_id
_entity_poly.type
_entity_poly.pdbx_seq_one_letter_code
_entity_poly.pdbx_strand_id
1 'polypeptide(L)'
;MDEKTLRTLIESGGVKQMQIIADGALFHVDVVTARQGAITAMTGKGAVKTWSTLDAAAKWVRSLGIGKIQLDIAHWDSQQRRLML
;
A
#
# COMPACT_ATOMS: atom_id res chain seq x y z
N MET A 1 1.77 10.40 1.41
CA MET A 1 0.70 10.87 0.49
C MET A 1 -0.64 10.43 1.02
N ASP A 2 -1.56 11.34 1.22
CA ASP A 2 -2.89 10.98 1.68
C ASP A 2 -3.77 10.53 0.53
N GLU A 3 -4.95 10.01 0.84
CA GLU A 3 -5.82 9.43 -0.18
C GLU A 3 -6.33 10.49 -1.16
N LYS A 4 -6.62 11.68 -0.70
CA LYS A 4 -7.13 12.74 -1.57
C LYS A 4 -6.08 13.11 -2.61
N THR A 5 -4.84 13.29 -2.19
CA THR A 5 -3.75 13.60 -3.09
C THR A 5 -3.50 12.45 -4.05
N LEU A 6 -3.57 11.22 -3.55
CA LEU A 6 -3.38 10.03 -4.37
C LEU A 6 -4.45 9.93 -5.46
N ARG A 7 -5.71 10.18 -5.12
CA ARG A 7 -6.78 10.13 -6.12
C ARG A 7 -6.57 11.16 -7.23
N THR A 8 -6.14 12.35 -6.86
CA THR A 8 -5.83 13.40 -7.84
C THR A 8 -4.68 12.95 -8.74
N LEU A 9 -3.67 12.34 -8.17
CA LEU A 9 -2.51 11.89 -8.94
C LEU A 9 -2.89 10.77 -9.91
N ILE A 10 -3.73 9.85 -9.48
CA ILE A 10 -4.22 8.77 -10.33
C ILE A 10 -4.99 9.36 -11.52
N GLU A 11 -5.87 10.31 -11.26
CA GLU A 11 -6.69 10.93 -12.31
C GLU A 11 -5.83 11.67 -13.33
N SER A 12 -4.71 12.23 -12.89
CA SER A 12 -3.83 12.97 -13.79
C SER A 12 -2.80 12.08 -14.49
N GLY A 13 -2.80 10.77 -14.21
CA GLY A 13 -1.87 9.86 -14.87
C GLY A 13 -0.49 9.87 -14.25
N GLY A 14 -0.33 10.40 -13.04
CA GLY A 14 0.97 10.51 -12.40
C GLY A 14 1.44 9.27 -11.63
N VAL A 15 0.61 8.22 -11.56
CA VAL A 15 0.98 7.00 -10.87
C VAL A 15 1.43 5.96 -11.88
N LYS A 16 2.67 5.50 -11.77
CA LYS A 16 3.20 4.46 -12.64
C LYS A 16 2.83 3.08 -12.15
N GLN A 17 2.80 2.88 -10.84
CA GLN A 17 2.58 1.57 -10.26
C GLN A 17 2.24 1.71 -8.79
N MET A 18 1.50 0.77 -8.25
CA MET A 18 1.28 0.68 -6.81
C MET A 18 1.74 -0.68 -6.32
N GLN A 19 2.23 -0.71 -5.07
CA GLN A 19 2.73 -1.92 -4.44
C GLN A 19 2.11 -2.05 -3.07
N ILE A 20 1.75 -3.29 -2.70
CA ILE A 20 1.39 -3.61 -1.33
C ILE A 20 2.63 -4.24 -0.71
N ILE A 21 3.08 -3.70 0.41
CA ILE A 21 4.29 -4.16 1.08
C ILE A 21 3.92 -4.72 2.44
N ALA A 22 4.33 -5.95 2.68
CA ALA A 22 4.13 -6.60 3.96
C ALA A 22 5.35 -6.33 4.83
N ASP A 23 5.13 -5.88 6.04
CA ASP A 23 6.19 -5.61 7.00
C ASP A 23 5.73 -6.16 8.35
N GLY A 24 6.30 -7.29 8.74
CA GLY A 24 5.81 -8.04 9.89
C GLY A 24 4.42 -8.57 9.59
N ALA A 25 3.47 -8.26 10.44
CA ALA A 25 2.09 -8.72 10.28
C ALA A 25 1.19 -7.66 9.64
N LEU A 26 1.72 -6.51 9.28
CA LEU A 26 0.93 -5.42 8.72
C LEU A 26 1.31 -5.18 7.26
N PHE A 27 0.39 -4.55 6.55
CA PHE A 27 0.57 -4.21 5.15
C PHE A 27 0.46 -2.70 4.97
N HIS A 28 1.28 -2.14 4.11
CA HIS A 28 1.13 -0.75 3.71
C HIS A 28 1.25 -0.67 2.18
N VAL A 29 1.01 0.51 1.63
CA VAL A 29 1.00 0.69 0.18
C VAL A 29 1.99 1.77 -0.20
N ASP A 30 2.84 1.47 -1.19
CA ASP A 30 3.71 2.46 -1.81
C ASP A 30 3.17 2.79 -3.20
N VAL A 31 3.24 4.05 -3.53
CA VAL A 31 2.79 4.59 -4.82
C VAL A 31 4.03 5.01 -5.59
N VAL A 32 4.29 4.38 -6.71
CA VAL A 32 5.43 4.73 -7.55
C VAL A 32 4.98 5.81 -8.54
N THR A 33 5.57 6.98 -8.43
CA THR A 33 5.20 8.12 -9.24
C THR A 33 6.22 8.34 -10.35
N ALA A 34 5.81 9.07 -11.39
CA ALA A 34 6.69 9.34 -12.51
C ALA A 34 7.84 10.28 -12.14
N ARG A 35 7.64 11.12 -11.11
CA ARG A 35 8.62 12.15 -10.79
C ARG A 35 9.37 11.94 -9.49
N GLN A 36 8.73 11.37 -8.49
CA GLN A 36 9.30 11.31 -7.16
C GLN A 36 9.61 9.92 -6.66
N GLY A 37 9.51 8.92 -7.53
CA GLY A 37 9.75 7.53 -7.12
C GLY A 37 8.64 7.03 -6.20
N ALA A 38 9.00 6.18 -5.26
CA ALA A 38 8.02 5.52 -4.39
C ALA A 38 7.69 6.39 -3.18
N ILE A 39 6.40 6.60 -2.94
CA ILE A 39 5.91 7.39 -1.81
C ILE A 39 4.89 6.55 -1.07
N THR A 40 5.02 6.46 0.25
CA THR A 40 4.13 5.64 1.07
C THR A 40 2.78 6.34 1.28
N ALA A 41 1.70 5.56 1.17
CA ALA A 41 0.36 6.07 1.43
C ALA A 41 0.20 6.36 2.93
N MET A 42 -0.36 7.52 3.25
CA MET A 42 -0.47 8.01 4.60
C MET A 42 -1.93 8.28 4.96
N THR A 43 -2.21 8.31 6.27
CA THR A 43 -3.52 8.75 6.74
C THR A 43 -3.58 10.27 6.67
N GLY A 44 -4.77 10.83 6.82
CA GLY A 44 -4.93 12.27 6.85
C GLY A 44 -4.20 12.93 8.02
N LYS A 45 -3.79 12.16 9.04
CA LYS A 45 -3.07 12.69 10.18
C LYS A 45 -1.55 12.52 10.05
N GLY A 46 -1.09 12.04 8.91
CA GLY A 46 0.34 11.92 8.66
C GLY A 46 0.98 10.63 9.13
N ALA A 47 0.20 9.63 9.52
CA ALA A 47 0.74 8.31 9.87
C ALA A 47 0.70 7.40 8.66
N VAL A 48 1.56 6.39 8.61
CA VAL A 48 1.53 5.40 7.54
C VAL A 48 0.20 4.65 7.62
N LYS A 49 -0.49 4.54 6.46
CA LYS A 49 -1.75 3.82 6.41
C LYS A 49 -1.44 2.34 6.36
N THR A 50 -1.99 1.57 7.30
CA THR A 50 -1.71 0.14 7.39
C THR A 50 -3.00 -0.67 7.46
N TRP A 51 -2.86 -1.95 7.06
CA TRP A 51 -3.95 -2.91 7.15
C TRP A 51 -3.42 -4.18 7.78
N SER A 52 -4.27 -4.90 8.51
CA SER A 52 -3.88 -6.15 9.15
C SER A 52 -4.01 -7.36 8.22
N THR A 53 -4.64 -7.20 7.07
CA THR A 53 -4.78 -8.29 6.10
C THR A 53 -4.48 -7.79 4.70
N LEU A 54 -3.98 -8.69 3.87
CA LEU A 54 -3.76 -8.39 2.45
C LEU A 54 -5.08 -8.06 1.76
N ASP A 55 -6.13 -8.78 2.11
CA ASP A 55 -7.44 -8.58 1.49
C ASP A 55 -7.93 -7.15 1.69
N ALA A 56 -7.79 -6.63 2.90
CA ALA A 56 -8.22 -5.26 3.19
C ALA A 56 -7.42 -4.22 2.39
N ALA A 57 -6.10 -4.42 2.31
CA ALA A 57 -5.24 -3.53 1.54
C ALA A 57 -5.61 -3.58 0.06
N ALA A 58 -5.84 -4.78 -0.48
CA ALA A 58 -6.18 -4.95 -1.89
C ALA A 58 -7.53 -4.30 -2.21
N LYS A 59 -8.50 -4.41 -1.31
CA LYS A 59 -9.80 -3.77 -1.52
C LYS A 59 -9.67 -2.25 -1.57
N TRP A 60 -8.83 -1.70 -0.72
CA TRP A 60 -8.61 -0.25 -0.74
C TRP A 60 -7.98 0.18 -2.07
N VAL A 61 -6.94 -0.53 -2.51
CA VAL A 61 -6.29 -0.21 -3.79
C VAL A 61 -7.30 -0.32 -4.93
N ARG A 62 -8.11 -1.37 -4.93
CA ARG A 62 -9.11 -1.56 -5.98
C ARG A 62 -10.14 -0.43 -5.99
N SER A 63 -10.48 0.11 -4.82
CA SER A 63 -11.44 1.22 -4.72
C SER A 63 -10.91 2.49 -5.38
N LEU A 64 -9.61 2.59 -5.58
CA LEU A 64 -9.00 3.73 -6.26
C LEU A 64 -9.00 3.58 -7.78
N GLY A 65 -9.52 2.46 -8.29
CA GLY A 65 -9.55 2.19 -9.72
C GLY A 65 -8.35 1.42 -10.23
N ILE A 66 -7.47 0.98 -9.34
CA ILE A 66 -6.26 0.24 -9.72
C ILE A 66 -6.57 -1.25 -9.71
N GLY A 67 -6.32 -1.91 -10.83
CA GLY A 67 -6.60 -3.33 -10.98
C GLY A 67 -5.37 -4.23 -10.96
N LYS A 68 -4.17 -3.68 -11.06
CA LYS A 68 -2.94 -4.45 -11.03
C LYS A 68 -1.98 -3.81 -10.06
N ILE A 69 -1.41 -4.62 -9.17
CA ILE A 69 -0.45 -4.14 -8.18
C ILE A 69 0.63 -5.19 -8.00
N GLN A 70 1.77 -4.78 -7.47
CA GLN A 70 2.79 -5.71 -7.04
C GLN A 70 2.66 -5.95 -5.54
N LEU A 71 3.04 -7.13 -5.10
CA LEU A 71 3.03 -7.50 -3.70
C LEU A 71 4.46 -7.86 -3.30
N ASP A 72 4.98 -7.17 -2.29
CA ASP A 72 6.31 -7.44 -1.75
C ASP A 72 6.13 -8.09 -0.39
N ILE A 73 6.52 -9.35 -0.27
CA ILE A 73 6.39 -10.10 0.97
C ILE A 73 7.74 -10.47 1.56
N ALA A 74 8.80 -9.77 1.17
CA ALA A 74 10.15 -10.09 1.63
C ALA A 74 10.29 -10.01 3.16
N HIS A 75 9.53 -9.11 3.79
CA HIS A 75 9.58 -8.93 5.24
C HIS A 75 8.26 -9.32 5.91
N TRP A 76 7.48 -10.16 5.26
CA TRP A 76 6.22 -10.61 5.78
C TRP A 76 6.42 -11.70 6.82
N ASP A 77 5.77 -11.56 7.96
CA ASP A 77 5.85 -12.55 9.02
C ASP A 77 4.44 -12.92 9.47
N SER A 78 3.82 -13.81 8.74
CA SER A 78 2.49 -14.30 9.04
C SER A 78 2.51 -15.35 10.14
N GLN A 79 3.71 -15.85 10.49
CA GLN A 79 3.82 -16.91 11.45
C GLN A 79 4.27 -16.45 12.81
N GLN A 80 4.49 -15.17 12.95
CA GLN A 80 5.13 -14.69 14.14
C GLN A 80 4.42 -15.06 15.41
N ARG A 81 3.15 -15.35 15.31
CA ARG A 81 2.51 -15.68 16.49
C ARG A 81 2.38 -17.06 16.66
N ARG A 82 2.50 -17.83 15.77
CA ARG A 82 2.34 -19.12 15.98
C ARG A 82 3.43 -19.79 16.11
N LEU A 83 4.24 -19.29 16.37
CA LEU A 83 5.34 -19.96 16.41
C LEU A 83 5.41 -20.82 17.36
N MET A 84 5.00 -20.80 17.80
CA MET A 84 5.06 -21.62 18.46
C MET A 84 4.71 -22.73 18.37
N LEU A 85 4.65 -22.90 17.95
CA LEU A 85 4.12 -24.06 17.79
C LEU A 85 4.70 -25.01 18.03
#